data_2a0104962c1e449c98916f72a17f4222
#
_entry.id   2a0104962c1e449c98916f72a17f4222
#
_cell.length_a   1.000
_cell.length_b   1.000
_cell.length_c   1.000
_cell.angle_alpha   90.00
_cell.angle_beta   90.00
_cell.angle_gamma   90.00
#
_symmetry.space_group_name_H-M   'P 1'
#
loop_
_entity.id
_entity.type
_entity.pdbx_description
1 polymer ?
#
loop_
_entity_poly.entity_id
_entity_poly.type
_entity_poly.pdbx_seq_one_letter_code
_entity_poly.pdbx_strand_id
1 'polypeptide(L)'
;MQLSTKILVGMSAGIIVGLLFNALGGSDPDESVLITWIVENIFDVIGKIFVVSLKLLVVPLVFFSLVCGSASMGEDIKMGQVAIKTILLYLLTTAIAVSIALLVANIVDPGVGINTGTIDSFEVKNAPSVKEVLIGIFPDNPFRAMVDGNMLQIIVFAMLLGIALSQ
;
A
#
# COMPACT_ATOMS: atom_id res chain seq x y z
N MET A 1 5.62 -17.60 -22.22
CA MET A 1 5.52 -17.48 -20.74
C MET A 1 4.39 -16.53 -20.41
N GLN A 2 3.46 -16.95 -19.55
CA GLN A 2 2.36 -16.11 -19.07
C GLN A 2 2.94 -14.97 -18.20
N LEU A 3 2.24 -13.83 -18.12
CA LEU A 3 2.68 -12.66 -17.35
C LEU A 3 3.00 -13.01 -15.88
N SER A 4 2.14 -13.82 -15.26
CA SER A 4 2.32 -14.30 -13.89
C SER A 4 3.64 -15.07 -13.69
N THR A 5 4.03 -15.91 -14.67
CA THR A 5 5.29 -16.67 -14.61
C THR A 5 6.50 -15.74 -14.65
N LYS A 6 6.45 -14.68 -15.47
CA LYS A 6 7.55 -13.69 -15.55
C LYS A 6 7.70 -12.94 -14.22
N ILE A 7 6.58 -12.59 -13.58
CA ILE A 7 6.60 -11.92 -12.27
C ILE A 7 7.20 -12.84 -11.19
N LEU A 8 6.76 -14.09 -11.13
CA LEU A 8 7.29 -15.06 -10.16
C LEU A 8 8.79 -15.32 -10.34
N VAL A 9 9.24 -15.46 -11.59
CA VAL A 9 10.68 -15.61 -11.90
C VAL A 9 11.47 -14.36 -11.48
N GLY A 10 10.95 -13.16 -11.75
CA GLY A 10 11.57 -11.91 -11.32
C GLY A 10 11.67 -11.78 -9.81
N MET A 11 10.60 -12.13 -9.08
CA MET A 11 10.60 -12.12 -7.62
C MET A 11 11.61 -13.14 -7.05
N SER A 12 11.61 -14.36 -7.55
CA SER A 12 12.55 -15.39 -7.12
C SER A 12 14.01 -14.99 -7.40
N ALA A 13 14.29 -14.43 -8.57
CA ALA A 13 15.61 -13.91 -8.90
C ALA A 13 16.03 -12.77 -7.96
N GLY A 14 15.14 -11.84 -7.64
CA GLY A 14 15.40 -10.75 -6.70
C GLY A 14 15.75 -11.26 -5.29
N ILE A 15 15.00 -12.26 -4.80
CA ILE A 15 15.28 -12.89 -3.49
C ILE A 15 16.66 -13.57 -3.51
N ILE A 16 16.98 -14.32 -4.55
CA ILE A 16 18.28 -15.03 -4.67
C ILE A 16 19.42 -14.00 -4.68
N VAL A 17 19.30 -12.95 -5.49
CA VAL A 17 20.31 -11.88 -5.56
C VAL A 17 20.45 -11.19 -4.20
N GLY A 18 19.36 -10.85 -3.53
CA GLY A 18 19.38 -10.24 -2.20
C GLY A 18 20.08 -11.11 -1.14
N LEU A 19 19.79 -12.42 -1.14
CA LEU A 19 20.45 -13.37 -0.24
C LEU A 19 21.95 -13.53 -0.55
N LEU A 20 22.32 -13.55 -1.81
CA LEU A 20 23.73 -13.61 -2.22
C LEU A 20 24.49 -12.37 -1.75
N PHE A 21 23.96 -11.16 -1.96
CA PHE A 21 24.58 -9.92 -1.48
C PHE A 21 24.67 -9.87 0.04
N ASN A 22 23.65 -10.35 0.74
CA ASN A 22 23.66 -10.44 2.20
C ASN A 22 24.72 -11.46 2.70
N ALA A 23 24.88 -12.58 2.03
CA ALA A 23 25.86 -13.59 2.39
C ALA A 23 27.31 -13.14 2.10
N LEU A 24 27.53 -12.40 1.00
CA LEU A 24 28.85 -11.87 0.62
C LEU A 24 29.25 -10.65 1.46
N GLY A 25 28.28 -9.82 1.88
CA GLY A 25 28.54 -8.60 2.67
C GLY A 25 28.90 -8.83 4.14
N GLY A 26 28.81 -10.08 4.63
CA GLY A 26 29.03 -10.38 6.06
C GLY A 26 30.46 -10.77 6.44
N SER A 27 31.42 -10.87 5.50
CA SER A 27 32.71 -11.53 5.76
C SER A 27 33.92 -10.61 5.91
N ASP A 28 33.94 -9.43 5.27
CA ASP A 28 35.09 -8.51 5.33
C ASP A 28 34.65 -7.03 5.38
N PRO A 29 35.30 -6.19 6.24
CA PRO A 29 34.94 -4.77 6.38
C PRO A 29 35.10 -3.94 5.11
N ASP A 30 36.07 -4.26 4.25
CA ASP A 30 36.35 -3.52 3.01
C ASP A 30 35.42 -3.95 1.86
N GLU A 31 35.04 -5.22 1.75
CA GLU A 31 34.03 -5.70 0.81
C GLU A 31 32.62 -5.25 1.18
N SER A 32 32.33 -5.13 2.49
CA SER A 32 31.04 -4.64 2.98
C SER A 32 30.72 -3.22 2.51
N VAL A 33 31.72 -2.35 2.37
CA VAL A 33 31.53 -0.96 1.92
C VAL A 33 31.05 -0.90 0.44
N LEU A 34 31.65 -1.69 -0.45
CA LEU A 34 31.25 -1.74 -1.87
C LEU A 34 29.84 -2.34 -2.02
N ILE A 35 29.56 -3.42 -1.28
CA ILE A 35 28.24 -4.09 -1.34
C ILE A 35 27.16 -3.16 -0.78
N THR A 36 27.40 -2.52 0.35
CA THR A 36 26.49 -1.53 0.93
C THR A 36 26.26 -0.38 -0.03
N TRP A 37 27.33 0.15 -0.67
CA TRP A 37 27.19 1.21 -1.65
C TRP A 37 26.34 0.81 -2.87
N ILE A 38 26.52 -0.42 -3.40
CA ILE A 38 25.73 -0.94 -4.51
C ILE A 38 24.25 -1.11 -4.10
N VAL A 39 23.99 -1.65 -2.92
CA VAL A 39 22.64 -1.87 -2.41
C VAL A 39 21.92 -0.53 -2.16
N GLU A 40 22.57 0.40 -1.49
CA GLU A 40 21.96 1.69 -1.14
C GLU A 40 21.83 2.64 -2.33
N ASN A 41 22.78 2.65 -3.26
CA ASN A 41 22.76 3.62 -4.36
C ASN A 41 22.18 3.07 -5.65
N ILE A 42 22.30 1.79 -5.94
CA ILE A 42 21.81 1.21 -7.20
C ILE A 42 20.46 0.51 -6.97
N PHE A 43 20.40 -0.46 -6.08
CA PHE A 43 19.17 -1.24 -5.89
C PHE A 43 18.06 -0.45 -5.22
N ASP A 44 18.41 0.41 -4.26
CA ASP A 44 17.43 1.30 -3.62
C ASP A 44 16.84 2.30 -4.62
N VAL A 45 17.67 2.91 -5.48
CA VAL A 45 17.20 3.83 -6.53
C VAL A 45 16.29 3.11 -7.52
N ILE A 46 16.68 1.92 -8.02
CA ILE A 46 15.84 1.13 -8.93
C ILE A 46 14.52 0.75 -8.26
N GLY A 47 14.57 0.30 -7.02
CA GLY A 47 13.38 -0.03 -6.23
C GLY A 47 12.45 1.16 -6.02
N LYS A 48 13.00 2.32 -5.69
CA LYS A 48 12.23 3.57 -5.52
C LYS A 48 11.60 4.03 -6.84
N ILE A 49 12.34 4.00 -7.95
CA ILE A 49 11.81 4.33 -9.28
C ILE A 49 10.66 3.38 -9.63
N PHE A 50 10.79 2.09 -9.36
CA PHE A 50 9.73 1.11 -9.61
C PHE A 50 8.47 1.43 -8.79
N VAL A 51 8.59 1.67 -7.49
CA VAL A 51 7.45 2.01 -6.62
C VAL A 51 6.79 3.33 -7.05
N VAL A 52 7.60 4.35 -7.39
CA VAL A 52 7.07 5.64 -7.88
C VAL A 52 6.34 5.46 -9.21
N SER A 53 6.87 4.64 -10.12
CA SER A 53 6.23 4.32 -11.39
C SER A 53 4.87 3.63 -11.21
N LEU A 54 4.77 2.71 -10.26
CA LEU A 54 3.48 2.08 -9.90
C LEU A 54 2.49 3.12 -9.38
N LYS A 55 2.90 3.99 -8.47
CA LYS A 55 2.03 5.07 -7.94
C LYS A 55 1.56 6.00 -9.05
N LEU A 56 2.44 6.36 -9.97
CA LEU A 56 2.13 7.23 -11.10
C LEU A 56 1.00 6.67 -11.98
N LEU A 57 0.93 5.34 -12.15
CA LEU A 57 -0.10 4.68 -12.96
C LEU A 57 -1.37 4.41 -12.17
N VAL A 58 -1.24 4.00 -10.90
CA VAL A 58 -2.38 3.59 -10.06
C VAL A 58 -3.30 4.76 -9.75
N VAL A 59 -2.77 5.94 -9.42
CA VAL A 59 -3.58 7.10 -9.03
C VAL A 59 -4.55 7.54 -10.13
N PRO A 60 -4.10 7.81 -11.38
CA PRO A 60 -5.01 8.17 -12.46
C PRO A 60 -5.97 7.02 -12.83
N LEU A 61 -5.49 5.77 -12.83
CA LEU A 61 -6.32 4.61 -13.15
C LEU A 61 -7.50 4.48 -12.19
N VAL A 62 -7.23 4.54 -10.88
CA VAL A 62 -8.25 4.46 -9.83
C VAL A 62 -9.22 5.63 -9.95
N PHE A 63 -8.70 6.85 -10.11
CA PHE A 63 -9.53 8.04 -10.23
C PHE A 63 -10.51 7.93 -11.42
N PHE A 64 -10.02 7.73 -12.63
CA PHE A 64 -10.88 7.64 -13.81
C PHE A 64 -11.82 6.43 -13.79
N SER A 65 -11.35 5.28 -13.30
CA SER A 65 -12.19 4.09 -13.15
C SER A 65 -13.37 4.33 -12.21
N LEU A 66 -13.14 5.01 -11.08
CA LEU A 66 -14.20 5.34 -10.12
C LEU A 66 -15.14 6.43 -10.62
N VAL A 67 -14.62 7.46 -11.30
CA VAL A 67 -15.47 8.49 -11.94
C VAL A 67 -16.39 7.84 -12.98
N CYS A 68 -15.83 7.06 -13.90
CA CYS A 68 -16.62 6.36 -14.90
C CYS A 68 -17.61 5.37 -14.27
N GLY A 69 -17.18 4.62 -13.27
CA GLY A 69 -18.03 3.66 -12.56
C GLY A 69 -19.21 4.33 -11.86
N SER A 70 -18.98 5.43 -11.14
CA SER A 70 -20.06 6.17 -10.45
C SER A 70 -20.95 6.96 -11.41
N ALA A 71 -20.40 7.50 -12.50
CA ALA A 71 -21.18 8.19 -13.53
C ALA A 71 -22.09 7.24 -14.33
N SER A 72 -21.72 5.98 -14.48
CA SER A 72 -22.52 4.97 -15.21
C SER A 72 -23.65 4.34 -14.38
N MET A 73 -23.74 4.64 -13.09
CA MET A 73 -24.83 4.18 -12.23
C MET A 73 -26.08 5.04 -12.50
N GLY A 74 -27.03 4.46 -13.27
CA GLY A 74 -28.30 5.13 -13.55
C GLY A 74 -29.18 5.30 -12.31
N GLU A 75 -30.24 6.13 -12.45
CA GLU A 75 -31.19 6.50 -11.36
C GLU A 75 -31.93 5.31 -10.72
N ASP A 76 -32.02 4.17 -11.40
CA ASP A 76 -32.75 2.98 -10.94
C ASP A 76 -32.03 2.16 -9.84
N ILE A 77 -30.76 2.42 -9.60
CA ILE A 77 -29.97 1.68 -8.60
C ILE A 77 -30.22 2.32 -7.22
N LYS A 78 -30.77 1.55 -6.28
CA LYS A 78 -30.86 1.93 -4.86
C LYS A 78 -29.45 2.04 -4.24
N MET A 79 -28.72 3.09 -4.63
CA MET A 79 -27.31 3.33 -4.25
C MET A 79 -27.05 3.15 -2.75
N GLY A 80 -28.00 3.60 -1.89
CA GLY A 80 -27.86 3.46 -0.44
C GLY A 80 -27.78 2.00 0.04
N GLN A 81 -28.57 1.12 -0.56
CA GLN A 81 -28.57 -0.31 -0.19
C GLN A 81 -27.28 -1.01 -0.64
N VAL A 82 -26.79 -0.68 -1.84
CA VAL A 82 -25.52 -1.22 -2.35
C VAL A 82 -24.37 -0.72 -1.48
N ALA A 83 -24.33 0.57 -1.15
CA ALA A 83 -23.29 1.16 -0.30
C ALA A 83 -23.26 0.50 1.09
N ILE A 84 -24.40 0.34 1.76
CA ILE A 84 -24.46 -0.30 3.08
C ILE A 84 -23.99 -1.74 3.03
N LYS A 85 -24.43 -2.54 2.04
CA LYS A 85 -23.99 -3.93 1.86
C LYS A 85 -22.50 -4.02 1.61
N THR A 86 -21.94 -3.12 0.79
CA THR A 86 -20.51 -3.07 0.49
C THR A 86 -19.70 -2.72 1.73
N ILE A 87 -20.13 -1.74 2.53
CA ILE A 87 -19.47 -1.35 3.77
C ILE A 87 -19.48 -2.51 4.77
N LEU A 88 -20.63 -3.17 4.97
CA LEU A 88 -20.73 -4.31 5.87
C LEU A 88 -19.84 -5.48 5.43
N LEU A 89 -19.84 -5.79 4.14
CA LEU A 89 -18.96 -6.83 3.60
C LEU A 89 -17.47 -6.48 3.79
N TYR A 90 -17.12 -5.23 3.53
CA TYR A 90 -15.75 -4.73 3.71
C TYR A 90 -15.30 -4.82 5.18
N LEU A 91 -16.14 -4.38 6.12
CA LEU A 91 -15.83 -4.49 7.54
C LEU A 91 -15.68 -5.94 7.99
N LEU A 92 -16.56 -6.83 7.52
CA LEU A 92 -16.50 -8.26 7.82
C LEU A 92 -15.20 -8.89 7.29
N THR A 93 -14.88 -8.67 6.02
CA THR A 93 -13.65 -9.22 5.41
C THR A 93 -12.40 -8.65 6.05
N THR A 94 -12.38 -7.37 6.41
CA THR A 94 -11.26 -6.74 7.11
C THR A 94 -11.10 -7.32 8.51
N ALA A 95 -12.18 -7.50 9.26
CA ALA A 95 -12.13 -8.11 10.59
C ALA A 95 -11.57 -9.54 10.54
N ILE A 96 -12.00 -10.35 9.56
CA ILE A 96 -11.48 -11.70 9.34
C ILE A 96 -9.99 -11.65 8.99
N ALA A 97 -9.58 -10.79 8.05
CA ALA A 97 -8.20 -10.67 7.63
C ALA A 97 -7.27 -10.25 8.78
N VAL A 98 -7.67 -9.26 9.58
CA VAL A 98 -6.91 -8.83 10.75
C VAL A 98 -6.82 -9.93 11.80
N SER A 99 -7.92 -10.65 12.04
CA SER A 99 -7.94 -11.78 12.99
C SER A 99 -6.98 -12.90 12.56
N ILE A 100 -6.97 -13.24 11.27
CA ILE A 100 -6.03 -14.25 10.72
C ILE A 100 -4.59 -13.75 10.85
N ALA A 101 -4.32 -12.49 10.51
CA ALA A 101 -2.98 -11.92 10.60
C ALA A 101 -2.45 -11.94 12.05
N LEU A 102 -3.28 -11.57 13.02
CA LEU A 102 -2.93 -11.61 14.44
C LEU A 102 -2.71 -13.05 14.94
N LEU A 103 -3.54 -14.00 14.51
CA LEU A 103 -3.36 -15.41 14.84
C LEU A 103 -2.02 -15.94 14.30
N VAL A 104 -1.72 -15.66 13.03
CA VAL A 104 -0.44 -16.07 12.42
C VAL A 104 0.73 -15.40 13.12
N ALA A 105 0.67 -14.09 13.40
CA ALA A 105 1.71 -13.38 14.11
C ALA A 105 1.97 -13.95 15.52
N ASN A 106 0.90 -14.35 16.22
CA ASN A 106 1.01 -14.93 17.56
C ASN A 106 1.55 -16.39 17.56
N ILE A 107 1.31 -17.14 16.48
CA ILE A 107 1.85 -18.52 16.33
C ILE A 107 3.31 -18.50 15.89
N VAL A 108 3.65 -17.61 14.94
CA VAL A 108 5.00 -17.53 14.36
C VAL A 108 5.96 -16.77 15.28
N ASP A 109 5.42 -15.85 16.09
CA ASP A 109 6.16 -14.97 17.02
C ASP A 109 7.42 -14.35 16.40
N PRO A 110 7.28 -13.57 15.32
CA PRO A 110 8.40 -13.09 14.49
C PRO A 110 9.40 -12.17 15.23
N GLY A 111 9.08 -11.79 16.48
CA GLY A 111 9.92 -10.95 17.35
C GLY A 111 10.86 -11.72 18.26
N VAL A 112 10.77 -13.04 18.34
CA VAL A 112 11.62 -13.85 19.23
C VAL A 112 13.08 -13.81 18.78
N GLY A 113 13.97 -13.36 19.66
CA GLY A 113 15.41 -13.30 19.41
C GLY A 113 15.93 -11.95 18.91
N ILE A 114 15.06 -10.97 18.67
CA ILE A 114 15.50 -9.60 18.35
C ILE A 114 15.90 -8.91 19.66
N ASN A 115 17.19 -8.60 19.79
CA ASN A 115 17.73 -7.88 20.94
C ASN A 115 17.40 -6.38 20.80
N THR A 116 16.32 -5.94 21.44
CA THR A 116 15.83 -4.54 21.38
C THR A 116 16.65 -3.58 22.27
N GLY A 117 17.82 -3.98 22.74
CA GLY A 117 18.63 -3.26 23.71
C GLY A 117 19.13 -1.86 23.28
N THR A 118 18.87 -1.42 22.04
CA THR A 118 19.31 -0.11 21.52
C THR A 118 18.24 0.62 20.71
N ILE A 119 16.98 0.23 20.82
CA ILE A 119 15.90 1.01 20.20
C ILE A 119 15.59 2.15 21.17
N ASP A 120 16.23 3.30 20.94
CA ASP A 120 15.82 4.58 21.54
C ASP A 120 14.32 4.76 21.27
N SER A 121 13.54 4.77 22.35
CA SER A 121 12.12 5.12 22.41
C SER A 121 11.36 5.05 21.08
N PHE A 122 10.79 3.87 20.77
CA PHE A 122 9.80 3.76 19.74
C PHE A 122 8.59 4.63 20.15
N GLU A 123 8.50 5.83 19.60
CA GLU A 123 7.30 6.65 19.76
C GLU A 123 6.14 5.96 19.06
N VAL A 124 5.27 5.35 19.85
CA VAL A 124 4.02 4.80 19.34
C VAL A 124 3.22 5.97 18.76
N LYS A 125 3.18 6.06 17.43
CA LYS A 125 2.35 7.06 16.76
C LYS A 125 0.90 6.78 17.16
N ASN A 126 0.32 7.68 17.94
CA ASN A 126 -1.07 7.55 18.38
C ASN A 126 -1.97 7.36 17.15
N ALA A 127 -2.85 6.37 17.21
CA ALA A 127 -3.84 6.17 16.17
C ALA A 127 -4.71 7.45 16.05
N PRO A 128 -4.97 7.93 14.83
CA PRO A 128 -5.80 9.11 14.65
C PRO A 128 -7.19 8.87 15.25
N SER A 129 -7.74 9.90 15.86
CA SER A 129 -9.09 9.83 16.42
C SER A 129 -10.13 9.60 15.31
N VAL A 130 -11.24 8.96 15.62
CA VAL A 130 -12.34 8.75 14.65
C VAL A 130 -12.76 10.06 13.98
N LYS A 131 -12.76 11.16 14.74
CA LYS A 131 -13.06 12.50 14.24
C LYS A 131 -12.05 12.94 13.17
N GLU A 132 -10.77 12.76 13.41
CA GLU A 132 -9.71 13.11 12.45
C GLU A 132 -9.80 12.26 11.19
N VAL A 133 -10.12 10.97 11.33
CA VAL A 133 -10.34 10.08 10.19
C VAL A 133 -11.53 10.55 9.35
N LEU A 134 -12.67 10.87 9.98
CA LEU A 134 -13.86 11.34 9.27
C LEU A 134 -13.64 12.68 8.54
N ILE A 135 -12.92 13.61 9.16
CA ILE A 135 -12.58 14.88 8.52
C ILE A 135 -11.57 14.64 7.39
N GLY A 136 -10.56 13.79 7.62
CA GLY A 136 -9.51 13.46 6.67
C GLY A 136 -9.97 12.68 5.43
N ILE A 137 -11.20 12.16 5.41
CA ILE A 137 -11.81 11.53 4.23
C ILE A 137 -12.06 12.55 3.11
N PHE A 138 -12.44 13.78 3.47
CA PHE A 138 -12.71 14.82 2.49
C PHE A 138 -11.43 15.54 2.10
N PRO A 139 -11.08 15.62 0.80
CA PRO A 139 -9.88 16.33 0.37
C PRO A 139 -10.09 17.85 0.43
N ASP A 140 -9.20 18.57 1.11
CA ASP A 140 -9.13 20.03 1.02
C ASP A 140 -8.73 20.46 -0.41
N ASN A 141 -7.89 19.66 -1.04
CA ASN A 141 -7.46 19.84 -2.42
C ASN A 141 -7.34 18.48 -3.12
N PRO A 142 -8.23 18.16 -4.07
CA PRO A 142 -8.23 16.86 -4.73
C PRO A 142 -6.97 16.60 -5.57
N PHE A 143 -6.38 17.64 -6.18
CA PHE A 143 -5.15 17.50 -6.95
C PHE A 143 -3.97 17.20 -6.05
N ARG A 144 -3.90 17.82 -4.88
CA ARG A 144 -2.88 17.53 -3.88
C ARG A 144 -3.02 16.09 -3.36
N ALA A 145 -4.24 15.65 -3.10
CA ALA A 145 -4.51 14.26 -2.71
C ALA A 145 -3.98 13.25 -3.75
N MET A 146 -4.11 13.57 -5.05
CA MET A 146 -3.56 12.76 -6.13
C MET A 146 -2.02 12.76 -6.16
N VAL A 147 -1.39 13.91 -5.95
CA VAL A 147 0.08 14.03 -5.90
C VAL A 147 0.65 13.28 -4.70
N ASP A 148 0.01 13.42 -3.53
CA ASP A 148 0.43 12.75 -2.28
C ASP A 148 0.08 11.26 -2.29
N GLY A 149 -0.77 10.81 -3.23
CA GLY A 149 -1.24 9.41 -3.32
C GLY A 149 -2.18 9.02 -2.20
N ASN A 150 -2.94 9.99 -1.64
CA ASN A 150 -3.93 9.73 -0.59
C ASN A 150 -5.17 9.07 -1.20
N MET A 151 -5.13 7.73 -1.29
CA MET A 151 -6.17 6.95 -1.98
C MET A 151 -7.56 7.16 -1.42
N LEU A 152 -7.71 7.33 -0.09
CA LEU A 152 -9.02 7.54 0.53
C LEU A 152 -9.68 8.82 0.03
N GLN A 153 -8.94 9.92 0.01
CA GLN A 153 -9.42 11.21 -0.50
C GLN A 153 -9.71 11.17 -2.01
N ILE A 154 -8.86 10.47 -2.78
CA ILE A 154 -9.05 10.29 -4.22
C ILE A 154 -10.34 9.52 -4.51
N ILE A 155 -10.61 8.44 -3.77
CA ILE A 155 -11.83 7.63 -3.92
C ILE A 155 -13.08 8.48 -3.65
N VAL A 156 -13.10 9.22 -2.53
CA VAL A 156 -14.23 10.06 -2.18
C VAL A 156 -14.47 11.15 -3.23
N PHE A 157 -13.42 11.84 -3.66
CA PHE A 157 -13.55 12.87 -4.68
C PHE A 157 -14.01 12.29 -6.02
N ALA A 158 -13.45 11.16 -6.46
CA ALA A 158 -13.85 10.50 -7.69
C ALA A 158 -15.32 10.07 -7.70
N MET A 159 -15.80 9.53 -6.57
CA MET A 159 -17.21 9.16 -6.43
C MET A 159 -18.13 10.40 -6.47
N LEU A 160 -17.80 11.46 -5.74
CA LEU A 160 -18.58 12.70 -5.75
C LEU A 160 -18.64 13.32 -7.16
N LEU A 161 -17.51 13.36 -7.85
CA LEU A 161 -17.45 13.87 -9.22
C LEU A 161 -18.24 13.00 -10.19
N GLY A 162 -18.13 11.67 -10.08
CA GLY A 162 -18.89 10.75 -10.93
C GLY A 162 -20.39 10.86 -10.72
N ILE A 163 -20.86 11.00 -9.49
CA ILE A 163 -22.28 11.25 -9.17
C ILE A 163 -22.73 12.59 -9.77
N ALA A 164 -21.93 13.65 -9.65
CA ALA A 164 -22.25 14.95 -10.23
C ALA A 164 -22.32 14.92 -11.76
N LEU A 165 -21.53 14.07 -12.40
CA LEU A 165 -21.55 13.90 -13.86
C LEU A 165 -22.69 13.00 -14.36
N SER A 166 -23.32 12.21 -13.49
CA SER A 166 -24.45 11.33 -13.83
C SER A 166 -25.79 12.06 -13.88
N GLN A 167 -25.85 13.31 -13.39
CA GLN A 167 -27.05 14.16 -13.43
C GLN A 167 -27.13 14.99 -14.71
#